data_572432296a0ed05cf0d21e0c608b159c
#
_entry.id   572432296a0ed05cf0d21e0c608b159c
#
_cell.length_a   1.000
_cell.length_b   1.000
_cell.length_c   1.000
_cell.angle_alpha   90.00
_cell.angle_beta   90.00
_cell.angle_gamma   90.00
#
_symmetry.space_group_name_H-M   'P 1'
#
loop_
_entity.id
_entity.type
_entity.pdbx_description
1 polymer ?
#
loop_
_entity_poly.entity_id
_entity_poly.type
_entity_poly.pdbx_seq_one_letter_code
_entity_poly.pdbx_strand_id
1 'polypeptide(L)'
;MTSPFTSLGLSLAIVFSLAAASPAWADDDDHEGARFEVTITNLTRGQQFTPILVASHKSSVKLFELGKPASSGLATLAEEGNTAPLAAALSALSGTGQVVSGNSLTNPGASVTLYVDGRRGFGYLSVAAMLIPTNDAFFAINGVPLPRGNDRLTLTALAYDSGSERNDELCVSIPGPYFAECGGSGGGGAPVGGEEGYVHVHAGMHGIGNFSAAARDWRNPVALITVRRMR
;
A
#
# COMPACT_ATOMS: atom_id res chain seq x y z
N MET A 1 72.17 -46.93 11.48
CA MET A 1 71.91 -45.87 12.46
C MET A 1 71.54 -44.62 11.67
N THR A 2 70.28 -44.43 11.38
CA THR A 2 69.76 -43.28 10.60
C THR A 2 68.56 -42.75 11.35
N SER A 3 68.69 -41.52 11.83
CA SER A 3 67.65 -40.78 12.53
C SER A 3 66.72 -40.09 11.51
N PRO A 4 65.41 -40.11 11.67
CA PRO A 4 64.51 -39.34 10.79
C PRO A 4 64.28 -37.94 11.38
N PHE A 5 64.42 -36.92 10.54
CA PHE A 5 64.01 -35.56 10.81
C PHE A 5 62.50 -35.42 10.65
N THR A 6 61.81 -34.99 11.69
CA THR A 6 60.44 -34.58 11.67
C THR A 6 60.34 -33.06 11.37
N SER A 7 59.81 -32.71 10.23
CA SER A 7 59.49 -31.32 9.89
C SER A 7 58.13 -30.93 10.46
N LEU A 8 58.14 -29.94 11.35
CA LEU A 8 56.93 -29.33 11.90
C LEU A 8 56.43 -28.27 10.94
N GLY A 9 55.37 -28.55 10.19
CA GLY A 9 54.70 -27.57 9.31
C GLY A 9 53.77 -26.65 10.14
N LEU A 10 54.14 -25.36 10.17
CA LEU A 10 53.33 -24.30 10.81
C LEU A 10 52.27 -23.83 9.80
N SER A 11 51.01 -24.30 9.96
CA SER A 11 49.91 -23.81 9.15
C SER A 11 49.37 -22.50 9.69
N LEU A 12 49.63 -21.41 8.96
CA LEU A 12 49.09 -20.07 9.23
C LEU A 12 47.64 -20.02 8.74
N ALA A 13 46.67 -20.12 9.64
CA ALA A 13 45.25 -19.91 9.32
C ALA A 13 44.96 -18.41 9.23
N ILE A 14 44.79 -17.90 8.02
CA ILE A 14 44.30 -16.53 7.79
C ILE A 14 42.80 -16.52 8.00
N VAL A 15 42.34 -15.98 9.12
CA VAL A 15 40.92 -15.72 9.39
C VAL A 15 40.51 -14.47 8.64
N PHE A 16 39.82 -14.62 7.53
CA PHE A 16 39.12 -13.53 6.86
C PHE A 16 37.87 -13.16 7.68
N SER A 17 37.96 -12.08 8.46
CA SER A 17 36.80 -11.45 9.06
C SER A 17 35.99 -10.76 7.95
N LEU A 18 34.90 -11.38 7.48
CA LEU A 18 33.87 -10.69 6.72
C LEU A 18 33.20 -9.69 7.67
N ALA A 19 33.60 -8.44 7.62
CA ALA A 19 32.82 -7.36 8.19
C ALA A 19 31.52 -7.28 7.34
N ALA A 20 30.41 -7.82 7.85
CA ALA A 20 29.10 -7.55 7.31
C ALA A 20 28.86 -6.05 7.48
N ALA A 21 28.95 -5.29 6.39
CA ALA A 21 28.51 -3.92 6.35
C ALA A 21 26.98 -3.97 6.61
N SER A 22 26.57 -3.67 7.83
CA SER A 22 25.16 -3.39 8.13
C SER A 22 24.74 -2.26 7.20
N PRO A 23 23.63 -2.39 6.46
CA PRO A 23 23.10 -1.25 5.71
C PRO A 23 22.91 -0.11 6.71
N ALA A 24 23.51 1.04 6.46
CA ALA A 24 23.30 2.25 7.23
C ALA A 24 21.82 2.59 7.12
N TRP A 25 21.03 2.20 8.11
CA TRP A 25 19.63 2.57 8.24
C TRP A 25 19.59 4.08 8.35
N ALA A 26 18.71 4.62 7.53
CA ALA A 26 18.46 6.02 7.31
C ALA A 26 18.56 6.85 8.59
N ASP A 27 19.46 7.83 8.61
CA ASP A 27 19.42 8.91 9.58
C ASP A 27 18.09 9.64 9.36
N ASP A 28 17.15 9.50 10.32
CA ASP A 28 15.78 10.06 10.26
C ASP A 28 15.76 11.60 10.29
N ASP A 29 16.92 12.22 10.46
CA ASP A 29 17.08 13.68 10.57
C ASP A 29 16.87 14.40 9.22
N ASP A 30 17.01 13.70 8.10
CA ASP A 30 16.91 14.30 6.75
C ASP A 30 15.49 14.75 6.36
N HIS A 31 14.47 14.39 7.14
CA HIS A 31 13.07 14.69 6.79
C HIS A 31 12.44 15.82 7.61
N GLU A 32 13.17 16.39 8.60
CA GLU A 32 12.64 17.51 9.38
C GLU A 32 12.33 18.71 8.50
N GLY A 33 11.08 19.19 8.57
CA GLY A 33 10.61 20.32 7.74
C GLY A 33 10.53 20.04 6.24
N ALA A 34 10.81 18.82 5.79
CA ALA A 34 10.66 18.44 4.38
C ALA A 34 9.18 18.28 4.03
N ARG A 35 8.80 18.65 2.83
CA ARG A 35 7.49 18.35 2.24
C ARG A 35 7.68 17.41 1.06
N PHE A 36 6.80 16.43 0.96
CA PHE A 36 6.82 15.44 -0.12
C PHE A 36 5.61 15.59 -1.02
N GLU A 37 5.86 15.60 -2.31
CA GLU A 37 4.86 15.48 -3.34
C GLU A 37 4.69 13.98 -3.66
N VAL A 38 3.46 13.50 -3.53
CA VAL A 38 3.07 12.11 -3.80
C VAL A 38 2.08 12.11 -4.96
N THR A 39 2.53 11.69 -6.13
CA THR A 39 1.70 11.56 -7.32
C THR A 39 1.30 10.11 -7.53
N ILE A 40 0.01 9.86 -7.62
CA ILE A 40 -0.57 8.53 -7.82
C ILE A 40 -1.26 8.51 -9.17
N THR A 41 -0.85 7.59 -10.05
CA THR A 41 -1.44 7.36 -11.36
C THR A 41 -2.22 6.05 -11.36
N ASN A 42 -3.47 6.09 -11.78
CA ASN A 42 -4.30 4.91 -11.93
C ASN A 42 -3.91 4.16 -13.22
N LEU A 43 -3.39 2.94 -13.08
CA LEU A 43 -2.96 2.09 -14.17
C LEU A 43 -4.05 1.12 -14.65
N THR A 44 -5.19 1.09 -13.99
CA THR A 44 -6.28 0.19 -14.38
C THR A 44 -6.97 0.67 -15.64
N ARG A 45 -7.67 -0.24 -16.28
CA ARG A 45 -8.47 0.07 -17.47
C ARG A 45 -9.89 0.49 -17.14
N GLY A 46 -10.49 -0.08 -16.08
CA GLY A 46 -11.90 0.02 -15.79
C GLY A 46 -12.26 0.36 -14.35
N GLN A 47 -11.28 0.52 -13.45
CA GLN A 47 -11.49 0.82 -12.04
C GLN A 47 -11.15 2.29 -11.75
N GLN A 48 -11.99 2.99 -11.00
CA GLN A 48 -11.63 4.28 -10.42
C GLN A 48 -11.03 4.06 -9.03
N PHE A 49 -10.20 4.99 -8.58
CA PHE A 49 -9.80 5.05 -7.17
C PHE A 49 -10.69 6.05 -6.44
N THR A 50 -11.12 5.68 -5.25
CA THR A 50 -11.80 6.60 -4.33
C THR A 50 -10.82 7.63 -3.77
N PRO A 51 -11.24 8.58 -2.92
CA PRO A 51 -10.32 9.48 -2.25
C PRO A 51 -9.14 8.73 -1.62
N ILE A 52 -7.91 9.19 -1.96
CA ILE A 52 -6.68 8.49 -1.59
C ILE A 52 -6.19 8.98 -0.24
N LEU A 53 -5.86 8.06 0.67
CA LEU A 53 -5.19 8.34 1.92
C LEU A 53 -3.68 8.22 1.75
N VAL A 54 -2.94 9.20 2.28
CA VAL A 54 -1.48 9.23 2.35
C VAL A 54 -1.06 9.49 3.80
N ALA A 55 -0.15 8.68 4.35
CA ALA A 55 0.33 8.85 5.72
C ALA A 55 1.86 8.77 5.78
N SER A 56 2.50 9.75 6.44
CA SER A 56 3.89 9.64 6.87
C SER A 56 3.98 9.06 8.28
N HIS A 57 4.91 8.14 8.54
CA HIS A 57 4.96 7.42 9.81
C HIS A 57 6.33 6.78 10.07
N LYS A 58 6.49 6.19 11.26
CA LYS A 58 7.64 5.35 11.63
C LYS A 58 7.54 3.98 10.95
N SER A 59 8.67 3.28 10.83
CA SER A 59 8.72 1.92 10.24
C SER A 59 7.83 0.90 10.96
N SER A 60 7.51 1.14 12.23
CA SER A 60 6.66 0.27 13.04
C SER A 60 5.16 0.37 12.73
N VAL A 61 4.72 1.42 12.02
CA VAL A 61 3.31 1.58 11.63
C VAL A 61 3.08 0.87 10.30
N LYS A 62 1.99 0.11 10.23
CA LYS A 62 1.52 -0.58 9.04
C LYS A 62 0.02 -0.34 8.88
N LEU A 63 -0.47 -0.24 7.65
CA LEU A 63 -1.91 -0.18 7.37
C LEU A 63 -2.57 -1.54 7.59
N PHE A 64 -1.85 -2.62 7.25
CA PHE A 64 -2.30 -4.00 7.35
C PHE A 64 -1.13 -4.98 7.37
N GLU A 65 -1.43 -6.22 7.67
CA GLU A 65 -0.54 -7.37 7.48
C GLU A 65 -1.26 -8.42 6.63
N LEU A 66 -0.58 -8.95 5.61
CA LEU A 66 -1.13 -10.04 4.78
C LEU A 66 -1.43 -11.27 5.64
N GLY A 67 -2.58 -11.88 5.39
CA GLY A 67 -3.06 -13.05 6.13
C GLY A 67 -3.62 -12.72 7.52
N LYS A 68 -3.83 -11.44 7.84
CA LYS A 68 -4.47 -10.98 9.07
C LYS A 68 -5.77 -10.24 8.76
N PRO A 69 -6.74 -10.21 9.67
CA PRO A 69 -7.95 -9.43 9.49
C PRO A 69 -7.65 -7.94 9.28
N ALA A 70 -8.41 -7.29 8.41
CA ALA A 70 -8.38 -5.84 8.27
C ALA A 70 -8.83 -5.16 9.57
N SER A 71 -8.23 -4.00 9.89
CA SER A 71 -8.81 -3.13 10.92
C SER A 71 -10.14 -2.55 10.43
N SER A 72 -11.03 -2.18 11.34
CA SER A 72 -12.31 -1.57 10.96
C SER A 72 -12.14 -0.33 10.08
N GLY A 73 -11.10 0.48 10.35
CA GLY A 73 -10.81 1.66 9.52
C GLY A 73 -10.36 1.29 8.09
N LEU A 74 -9.58 0.21 7.93
CA LEU A 74 -9.19 -0.28 6.61
C LEU A 74 -10.37 -0.92 5.87
N ALA A 75 -11.18 -1.71 6.56
CA ALA A 75 -12.41 -2.28 6.00
C ALA A 75 -13.33 -1.17 5.46
N THR A 76 -13.63 -0.15 6.26
CA THR A 76 -14.43 1.00 5.82
C THR A 76 -13.82 1.74 4.61
N LEU A 77 -12.47 1.86 4.54
CA LEU A 77 -11.82 2.42 3.36
C LEU A 77 -12.03 1.52 2.14
N ALA A 78 -11.92 0.21 2.30
CA ALA A 78 -11.98 -0.76 1.21
C ALA A 78 -13.41 -1.00 0.70
N GLU A 79 -14.41 -0.94 1.58
CA GLU A 79 -15.83 -1.16 1.29
C GLU A 79 -16.56 0.10 0.80
N GLU A 80 -16.24 1.26 1.40
CA GLU A 80 -17.00 2.50 1.18
C GLU A 80 -16.18 3.60 0.49
N GLY A 81 -14.85 3.43 0.37
CA GLY A 81 -13.94 4.49 -0.06
C GLY A 81 -13.80 5.62 0.96
N ASN A 82 -14.27 5.41 2.19
CA ASN A 82 -14.25 6.39 3.27
C ASN A 82 -12.93 6.34 4.03
N THR A 83 -12.08 7.32 3.82
CA THR A 83 -10.76 7.41 4.46
C THR A 83 -10.80 7.84 5.93
N ALA A 84 -11.90 8.46 6.40
CA ALA A 84 -11.91 9.15 7.69
C ALA A 84 -11.65 8.22 8.90
N PRO A 85 -12.24 7.01 9.02
CA PRO A 85 -11.98 6.13 10.15
C PRO A 85 -10.52 5.67 10.21
N LEU A 86 -9.92 5.31 9.06
CA LEU A 86 -8.51 4.91 8.99
C LEU A 86 -7.59 6.09 9.31
N ALA A 87 -7.89 7.28 8.78
CA ALA A 87 -7.13 8.50 9.06
C ALA A 87 -7.15 8.85 10.56
N ALA A 88 -8.30 8.74 11.21
CA ALA A 88 -8.45 8.96 12.65
C ALA A 88 -7.64 7.93 13.47
N ALA A 89 -7.74 6.65 13.12
CA ALA A 89 -6.99 5.58 13.78
C ALA A 89 -5.49 5.77 13.67
N LEU A 90 -4.98 6.09 12.46
CA LEU A 90 -3.57 6.37 12.23
C LEU A 90 -3.11 7.61 13.00
N SER A 91 -3.88 8.70 12.98
CA SER A 91 -3.53 9.95 13.66
C SER A 91 -3.47 9.81 15.19
N ALA A 92 -4.15 8.82 15.75
CA ALA A 92 -4.08 8.50 17.17
C ALA A 92 -2.79 7.75 17.58
N LEU A 93 -2.04 7.20 16.61
CA LEU A 93 -0.80 6.48 16.88
C LEU A 93 0.37 7.46 17.05
N SER A 94 1.14 7.35 18.12
CA SER A 94 2.38 8.12 18.34
C SER A 94 3.47 7.86 17.28
N GLY A 95 3.30 6.82 16.48
CA GLY A 95 4.16 6.47 15.34
C GLY A 95 3.74 7.11 14.01
N THR A 96 2.67 7.91 13.97
CA THR A 96 2.19 8.60 12.76
C THR A 96 2.59 10.06 12.77
N GLY A 97 3.12 10.55 11.65
CA GLY A 97 3.50 11.95 11.44
C GLY A 97 2.32 12.79 10.96
N GLN A 98 1.96 12.65 9.70
CA GLN A 98 0.83 13.33 9.09
C GLN A 98 -0.03 12.34 8.29
N VAL A 99 -1.33 12.55 8.31
CA VAL A 99 -2.29 11.83 7.46
C VAL A 99 -3.04 12.85 6.62
N VAL A 100 -3.10 12.60 5.32
CA VAL A 100 -3.78 13.46 4.33
C VAL A 100 -4.73 12.58 3.52
N SER A 101 -5.93 13.06 3.28
CA SER A 101 -6.91 12.42 2.40
C SER A 101 -7.22 13.32 1.21
N GLY A 102 -7.28 12.73 0.01
CA GLY A 102 -7.85 13.36 -1.17
C GLY A 102 -9.36 13.54 -1.03
N ASN A 103 -9.96 14.18 -2.02
CA ASN A 103 -11.39 14.48 -2.02
C ASN A 103 -12.11 14.16 -3.34
N SER A 104 -11.44 13.47 -4.25
CA SER A 104 -11.97 13.18 -5.59
C SER A 104 -11.65 11.77 -6.05
N LEU A 105 -12.45 11.29 -6.98
CA LEU A 105 -12.17 10.04 -7.69
C LEU A 105 -11.02 10.23 -8.68
N THR A 106 -10.22 9.17 -8.88
CA THR A 106 -9.15 9.15 -9.87
C THR A 106 -9.50 8.15 -10.96
N ASN A 107 -9.83 8.64 -12.15
CA ASN A 107 -10.22 7.83 -13.30
C ASN A 107 -9.05 6.98 -13.83
N PRO A 108 -9.32 5.89 -14.58
CA PRO A 108 -8.32 5.15 -15.34
C PRO A 108 -7.43 6.07 -16.17
N GLY A 109 -6.10 5.89 -16.07
CA GLY A 109 -5.10 6.70 -16.74
C GLY A 109 -4.86 8.09 -16.15
N ALA A 110 -5.69 8.54 -15.21
CA ALA A 110 -5.51 9.85 -14.56
C ALA A 110 -4.52 9.77 -13.38
N SER A 111 -4.02 10.94 -12.99
CA SER A 111 -3.14 11.11 -11.84
C SER A 111 -3.71 12.13 -10.87
N VAL A 112 -3.45 11.92 -9.59
CA VAL A 112 -3.70 12.89 -8.51
C VAL A 112 -2.42 13.11 -7.74
N THR A 113 -2.22 14.32 -7.24
CA THR A 113 -1.06 14.67 -6.42
C THR A 113 -1.51 15.14 -5.05
N LEU A 114 -0.94 14.55 -4.02
CA LEU A 114 -1.12 14.93 -2.62
C LEU A 114 0.23 15.33 -2.02
N TYR A 115 0.17 16.11 -0.96
CA TYR A 115 1.35 16.60 -0.27
C TYR A 115 1.33 16.14 1.18
N VAL A 116 2.45 15.60 1.65
CA VAL A 116 2.60 15.17 3.04
C VAL A 116 3.90 15.74 3.60
N ASP A 117 3.85 16.19 4.85
CA ASP A 117 5.02 16.73 5.52
C ASP A 117 5.84 15.59 6.15
N GLY A 118 7.15 15.66 5.95
CA GLY A 118 8.11 14.85 6.65
C GLY A 118 8.41 15.43 8.02
N ARG A 119 8.71 14.57 8.98
CA ARG A 119 9.14 14.94 10.33
C ARG A 119 10.27 14.02 10.75
N ARG A 120 11.11 14.50 11.65
CA ARG A 120 12.17 13.69 12.24
C ARG A 120 11.59 12.42 12.86
N GLY A 121 12.13 11.27 12.49
CA GLY A 121 11.68 9.97 12.97
C GLY A 121 10.46 9.38 12.23
N PHE A 122 9.92 10.07 11.21
CA PHE A 122 8.74 9.63 10.45
C PHE A 122 9.09 9.47 8.96
N GLY A 123 10.10 8.68 8.70
CA GLY A 123 10.72 8.50 7.37
C GLY A 123 10.06 7.45 6.47
N TYR A 124 8.82 7.05 6.74
CA TYR A 124 8.08 6.05 5.95
C TYR A 124 6.75 6.60 5.44
N LEU A 125 6.30 6.04 4.32
CA LEU A 125 5.07 6.44 3.65
C LEU A 125 4.18 5.22 3.41
N SER A 126 2.89 5.40 3.67
CA SER A 126 1.84 4.50 3.20
C SER A 126 0.80 5.27 2.40
N VAL A 127 0.23 4.60 1.39
CA VAL A 127 -0.83 5.13 0.53
C VAL A 127 -1.86 4.04 0.35
N ALA A 128 -3.15 4.38 0.42
CA ALA A 128 -4.24 3.44 0.14
C ALA A 128 -5.47 4.14 -0.41
N ALA A 129 -6.24 3.45 -1.25
CA ALA A 129 -7.60 3.82 -1.65
C ALA A 129 -8.34 2.60 -2.18
N MET A 130 -9.67 2.64 -2.10
CA MET A 130 -10.53 1.60 -2.69
C MET A 130 -10.48 1.65 -4.22
N LEU A 131 -10.64 0.49 -4.84
CA LEU A 131 -10.93 0.35 -6.27
C LEU A 131 -12.44 0.21 -6.45
N ILE A 132 -13.06 1.05 -7.27
CA ILE A 132 -14.48 0.95 -7.59
C ILE A 132 -14.69 0.74 -9.09
N PRO A 133 -15.65 -0.12 -9.50
CA PRO A 133 -16.58 -0.91 -8.68
C PRO A 133 -15.95 -2.22 -8.18
N THR A 134 -15.88 -2.43 -6.89
CA THR A 134 -15.55 -3.72 -6.23
C THR A 134 -16.25 -3.78 -4.88
N ASN A 135 -16.32 -4.94 -4.25
CA ASN A 135 -16.85 -5.09 -2.91
C ASN A 135 -15.92 -4.42 -1.89
N ASP A 136 -14.68 -4.91 -1.76
CA ASP A 136 -13.73 -4.43 -0.77
C ASP A 136 -12.26 -4.46 -1.26
N ALA A 137 -12.05 -4.26 -2.58
CA ALA A 137 -10.70 -4.15 -3.12
C ALA A 137 -10.09 -2.77 -2.85
N PHE A 138 -8.84 -2.73 -2.43
CA PHE A 138 -8.06 -1.51 -2.28
C PHE A 138 -6.65 -1.68 -2.84
N PHE A 139 -6.02 -0.59 -3.28
CA PHE A 139 -4.59 -0.62 -3.55
C PHE A 139 -3.82 -0.02 -2.38
N ALA A 140 -2.58 -0.46 -2.19
CA ALA A 140 -1.71 0.17 -1.20
C ALA A 140 -0.22 0.03 -1.52
N ILE A 141 0.55 1.01 -1.01
CA ILE A 141 1.92 0.82 -0.53
C ILE A 141 1.90 0.91 0.99
N ASN A 142 2.65 0.07 1.68
CA ASN A 142 2.50 -0.14 3.11
C ASN A 142 3.85 -0.03 3.84
N GLY A 143 4.23 1.19 4.16
CA GLY A 143 5.46 1.51 4.89
C GLY A 143 6.72 1.42 4.03
N VAL A 144 6.82 2.23 2.98
CA VAL A 144 8.03 2.38 2.16
C VAL A 144 8.86 3.57 2.64
N PRO A 145 10.20 3.51 2.62
CA PRO A 145 11.04 4.65 3.00
C PRO A 145 10.79 5.87 2.11
N LEU A 146 10.73 7.06 2.69
CA LEU A 146 10.70 8.33 1.98
C LEU A 146 12.05 8.60 1.29
N PRO A 147 12.07 9.22 0.09
CA PRO A 147 13.30 9.56 -0.60
C PRO A 147 14.09 10.64 0.14
N ARG A 148 15.42 10.58 0.02
CA ARG A 148 16.34 11.53 0.64
C ARG A 148 16.86 12.55 -0.37
N GLY A 149 17.30 13.67 0.15
CA GLY A 149 17.92 14.71 -0.69
C GLY A 149 17.03 15.10 -1.87
N ASN A 150 17.55 15.00 -3.08
CA ASN A 150 16.85 15.27 -4.34
C ASN A 150 16.35 13.98 -5.04
N ASP A 151 16.40 12.84 -4.36
CA ASP A 151 16.01 11.57 -4.95
C ASP A 151 14.51 11.53 -5.24
N ARG A 152 14.17 10.73 -6.23
CA ARG A 152 12.80 10.40 -6.58
C ARG A 152 12.59 8.91 -6.34
N LEU A 153 11.54 8.57 -5.64
CA LEU A 153 11.08 7.21 -5.47
C LEU A 153 9.92 6.95 -6.44
N THR A 154 10.02 5.89 -7.23
CA THR A 154 8.93 5.43 -8.12
C THR A 154 8.65 3.98 -7.80
N LEU A 155 7.39 3.68 -7.51
CA LEU A 155 6.89 2.38 -7.07
C LEU A 155 5.63 2.02 -7.81
N THR A 156 5.33 0.72 -7.85
CA THR A 156 4.01 0.23 -8.25
C THR A 156 3.27 -0.32 -7.02
N ALA A 157 1.95 -0.17 -7.00
CA ALA A 157 1.10 -0.71 -5.95
C ALA A 157 0.24 -1.85 -6.48
N LEU A 158 0.05 -2.86 -5.65
CA LEU A 158 -0.82 -3.99 -5.91
C LEU A 158 -2.24 -3.68 -5.40
N ALA A 159 -3.23 -4.34 -6.00
CA ALA A 159 -4.57 -4.44 -5.43
C ALA A 159 -4.61 -5.57 -4.40
N TYR A 160 -5.21 -5.27 -3.27
CA TYR A 160 -5.50 -6.18 -2.18
C TYR A 160 -7.01 -6.26 -1.98
N ASP A 161 -7.41 -7.34 -1.36
CA ASP A 161 -8.72 -7.60 -0.85
C ASP A 161 -8.67 -7.44 0.67
N SER A 162 -9.61 -6.72 1.28
CA SER A 162 -9.61 -6.55 2.73
C SER A 162 -10.12 -7.79 3.47
N GLY A 163 -10.81 -8.69 2.76
CA GLY A 163 -11.42 -9.90 3.30
C GLY A 163 -12.58 -9.59 4.22
N SER A 164 -13.17 -8.39 4.14
CA SER A 164 -14.25 -7.95 5.00
C SER A 164 -15.63 -8.10 4.35
N GLU A 165 -15.68 -8.22 3.03
CA GLU A 165 -16.87 -8.57 2.25
C GLU A 165 -16.56 -9.72 1.30
N ARG A 166 -17.59 -10.52 0.98
CA ARG A 166 -17.43 -11.51 -0.09
C ARG A 166 -17.46 -10.84 -1.45
N ASN A 167 -16.65 -11.32 -2.38
CA ASN A 167 -16.55 -10.81 -3.74
C ASN A 167 -17.71 -11.35 -4.61
N ASP A 168 -18.94 -10.83 -4.42
CA ASP A 168 -20.11 -11.25 -5.19
C ASP A 168 -20.31 -10.48 -6.51
N GLU A 169 -19.61 -9.37 -6.68
CA GLU A 169 -19.66 -8.49 -7.86
C GLU A 169 -21.09 -8.01 -8.21
N LEU A 170 -21.97 -7.88 -7.19
CA LEU A 170 -23.34 -7.46 -7.39
C LEU A 170 -23.50 -5.95 -7.17
N CYS A 171 -24.30 -5.31 -8.02
CA CYS A 171 -24.64 -3.88 -7.91
C CYS A 171 -25.23 -3.51 -6.55
N VAL A 172 -25.99 -4.41 -5.93
CA VAL A 172 -26.60 -4.18 -4.61
C VAL A 172 -25.57 -4.20 -3.47
N SER A 173 -24.41 -4.78 -3.70
CA SER A 173 -23.32 -4.92 -2.72
C SER A 173 -22.21 -3.89 -2.91
N ILE A 174 -22.13 -3.23 -4.05
CA ILE A 174 -21.04 -2.32 -4.42
C ILE A 174 -21.49 -0.87 -4.28
N PRO A 175 -20.75 -0.02 -3.53
CA PRO A 175 -21.13 1.37 -3.31
C PRO A 175 -21.03 2.22 -4.58
N GLY A 176 -21.69 3.40 -4.57
CA GLY A 176 -21.58 4.39 -5.65
C GLY A 176 -20.15 4.90 -5.88
N PRO A 177 -19.83 5.59 -7.01
CA PRO A 177 -20.78 6.20 -7.94
C PRO A 177 -21.59 5.18 -8.73
N TYR A 178 -22.74 5.62 -9.19
CA TYR A 178 -23.71 4.78 -9.88
C TYR A 178 -23.20 4.39 -11.27
N PHE A 179 -22.82 3.15 -11.45
CA PHE A 179 -22.29 2.61 -12.69
C PHE A 179 -23.43 2.27 -13.68
N ALA A 180 -23.12 2.40 -14.96
CA ALA A 180 -24.09 2.10 -16.03
C ALA A 180 -24.59 0.65 -15.97
N GLU A 181 -23.71 -0.29 -15.60
CA GLU A 181 -24.01 -1.69 -15.38
C GLU A 181 -25.09 -1.93 -14.31
N CYS A 182 -25.21 -0.99 -13.37
CA CYS A 182 -26.16 -1.01 -12.27
C CYS A 182 -27.43 -0.18 -12.53
N GLY A 183 -27.62 0.32 -13.76
CA GLY A 183 -28.77 1.15 -14.08
C GLY A 183 -28.82 2.48 -13.32
N GLY A 184 -27.67 2.97 -12.86
CA GLY A 184 -27.55 4.19 -12.07
C GLY A 184 -27.87 4.02 -10.58
N SER A 185 -27.86 2.80 -10.05
CA SER A 185 -28.05 2.49 -8.62
C SER A 185 -26.79 1.88 -8.05
N GLY A 186 -26.44 2.22 -6.82
CA GLY A 186 -25.41 1.58 -6.03
C GLY A 186 -25.98 0.84 -4.83
N GLY A 187 -25.22 -0.05 -4.25
CA GLY A 187 -25.58 -0.83 -3.08
C GLY A 187 -24.94 -0.31 -1.80
N GLY A 188 -25.20 -1.00 -0.70
CA GLY A 188 -24.73 -0.65 0.64
C GLY A 188 -23.86 -1.72 1.31
N GLY A 189 -23.18 -2.55 0.54
CA GLY A 189 -22.33 -3.61 1.05
C GLY A 189 -22.88 -5.00 0.83
N ALA A 190 -22.01 -5.99 0.80
CA ALA A 190 -22.39 -7.39 0.65
C ALA A 190 -23.08 -7.93 1.91
N PRO A 191 -24.06 -8.86 1.76
CA PRO A 191 -24.61 -9.55 2.92
C PRO A 191 -23.53 -10.27 3.72
N VAL A 192 -23.63 -10.24 5.05
CA VAL A 192 -22.71 -10.92 5.96
C VAL A 192 -22.64 -12.41 5.64
N GLY A 193 -21.44 -12.96 5.62
CA GLY A 193 -21.13 -14.37 5.40
C GLY A 193 -20.51 -14.66 4.04
N GLY A 194 -19.45 -15.41 4.06
CA GLY A 194 -18.64 -15.78 2.89
C GLY A 194 -17.46 -14.84 2.63
N GLU A 195 -17.22 -13.87 3.51
CA GLU A 195 -16.00 -13.07 3.55
C GLU A 195 -14.80 -13.95 3.92
N GLU A 196 -13.61 -13.66 3.36
CA GLU A 196 -12.38 -14.42 3.59
C GLU A 196 -11.80 -14.21 4.98
N GLY A 197 -12.08 -13.08 5.63
CA GLY A 197 -11.69 -12.74 7.00
C GLY A 197 -10.22 -12.31 7.16
N TYR A 198 -9.48 -12.11 6.08
CA TYR A 198 -8.08 -11.65 6.13
C TYR A 198 -7.67 -10.92 4.86
N VAL A 199 -6.72 -9.98 5.00
CA VAL A 199 -6.19 -9.23 3.86
C VAL A 199 -5.32 -10.13 2.98
N HIS A 200 -5.60 -10.13 1.68
CA HIS A 200 -4.84 -10.90 0.69
C HIS A 200 -4.68 -10.14 -0.63
N VAL A 201 -3.94 -10.69 -1.60
CA VAL A 201 -3.82 -10.09 -2.93
C VAL A 201 -5.10 -10.37 -3.70
N HIS A 202 -5.74 -9.31 -4.20
CA HIS A 202 -7.00 -9.44 -4.95
C HIS A 202 -6.80 -10.12 -6.29
N ALA A 203 -7.66 -11.07 -6.60
CA ALA A 203 -7.56 -11.90 -7.81
C ALA A 203 -8.06 -11.21 -9.10
N GLY A 204 -8.67 -10.03 -8.99
CA GLY A 204 -9.30 -9.32 -10.10
C GLY A 204 -10.81 -9.51 -10.11
N MET A 205 -11.48 -9.00 -11.15
CA MET A 205 -12.93 -9.16 -11.33
C MET A 205 -13.20 -10.34 -12.26
N HIS A 206 -14.06 -11.25 -11.81
CA HIS A 206 -14.30 -12.54 -12.49
C HIS A 206 -15.55 -12.54 -13.38
N GLY A 207 -16.42 -11.52 -13.25
CA GLY A 207 -17.67 -11.43 -14.01
C GLY A 207 -18.74 -12.41 -13.55
N ILE A 208 -18.76 -12.70 -12.24
CA ILE A 208 -19.74 -13.60 -11.61
C ILE A 208 -21.03 -12.90 -11.20
N GLY A 209 -21.01 -11.57 -11.14
CA GLY A 209 -22.12 -10.71 -10.77
C GLY A 209 -22.62 -9.85 -11.95
N ASN A 210 -22.84 -8.58 -11.67
CA ASN A 210 -23.35 -7.62 -12.66
C ASN A 210 -22.26 -7.00 -13.54
N PHE A 211 -20.99 -7.08 -13.12
CA PHE A 211 -19.88 -6.46 -13.81
C PHE A 211 -19.16 -7.44 -14.74
N SER A 212 -18.85 -6.97 -15.95
CA SER A 212 -18.16 -7.80 -16.94
C SER A 212 -16.65 -7.82 -16.66
N ALA A 213 -16.05 -9.00 -16.52
CA ALA A 213 -14.61 -9.14 -16.43
C ALA A 213 -13.90 -8.53 -17.66
N ALA A 214 -14.48 -8.64 -18.86
CA ALA A 214 -13.92 -8.05 -20.07
C ALA A 214 -13.77 -6.52 -19.98
N ALA A 215 -14.61 -5.83 -19.21
CA ALA A 215 -14.57 -4.38 -19.03
C ALA A 215 -13.86 -3.96 -17.75
N ARG A 216 -13.99 -4.75 -16.69
CA ARG A 216 -13.64 -4.35 -15.32
C ARG A 216 -12.46 -5.11 -14.70
N ASP A 217 -12.04 -6.26 -15.28
CA ASP A 217 -10.90 -6.98 -14.75
C ASP A 217 -9.58 -6.20 -14.92
N TRP A 218 -8.67 -6.44 -14.02
CA TRP A 218 -7.33 -5.85 -14.01
C TRP A 218 -6.26 -6.91 -13.71
N ARG A 219 -5.02 -6.54 -13.91
CA ARG A 219 -3.85 -7.28 -13.43
C ARG A 219 -2.96 -6.34 -12.63
N ASN A 220 -2.33 -6.87 -11.61
CA ASN A 220 -1.35 -6.12 -10.85
C ASN A 220 -0.10 -5.81 -11.68
N PRO A 221 0.52 -4.63 -11.51
CA PRO A 221 0.16 -3.57 -10.57
C PRO A 221 -0.99 -2.68 -11.07
N VAL A 222 -1.72 -2.05 -10.13
CA VAL A 222 -2.88 -1.19 -10.43
C VAL A 222 -2.59 0.30 -10.31
N ALA A 223 -1.54 0.70 -9.59
CA ALA A 223 -1.15 2.10 -9.47
C ALA A 223 0.36 2.29 -9.65
N LEU A 224 0.75 3.44 -10.22
CA LEU A 224 2.11 3.96 -10.20
C LEU A 224 2.17 5.11 -9.19
N ILE A 225 3.13 5.07 -8.27
CA ILE A 225 3.29 6.08 -7.23
C ILE A 225 4.69 6.68 -7.36
N THR A 226 4.73 8.00 -7.50
CA THR A 226 5.98 8.75 -7.49
C THR A 226 6.02 9.67 -6.28
N VAL A 227 7.11 9.61 -5.53
CA VAL A 227 7.36 10.46 -4.37
C VAL A 227 8.62 11.26 -4.60
N ARG A 228 8.54 12.58 -4.39
CA ARG A 228 9.72 13.48 -4.44
C ARG A 228 9.68 14.46 -3.29
N ARG A 229 10.84 14.76 -2.74
CA ARG A 229 11.00 15.87 -1.79
C ARG A 229 10.86 17.19 -2.53
N MET A 230 10.06 18.09 -1.97
CA MET A 230 9.97 19.46 -2.45
C MET A 230 11.15 20.29 -1.90
N ARG A 231 11.61 21.26 -2.67
CA ARG A 231 12.65 22.22 -2.27
C ARG A 231 12.04 23.33 -1.44
#